data_097eb494282623aced94681d98826cbf
#
_entry.id   097eb494282623aced94681d98826cbf
#
_cell.length_a   1.000
_cell.length_b   1.000
_cell.length_c   1.000
_cell.angle_alpha   90.00
_cell.angle_beta   90.00
_cell.angle_gamma   90.00
#
_symmetry.space_group_name_H-M   'P 1'
#
loop_
_entity.id
_entity.type
_entity.pdbx_description
1 polymer ?
#
loop_
_entity_poly.entity_id
_entity_poly.type
_entity_poly.pdbx_seq_one_letter_code
_entity_poly.pdbx_strand_id
1 'polypeptide(L)'
;MKFIAITGGIGSGKSYVCGLLNERGVRVYDCDAAARRLMNEDLELQHSLQHLVGEQVFLHGELQKNVLAQYILASEANRQAVNDVVHPAVAADFKQSGYTWLESAILFDSGFDRRIDLDYRVCVTAPLDVRIERVMRRDDISRKKALEWIHRQMPQEDIAARCNFVIVNDGQEALAPQVERLLAEVSSKR
;
A
#
# COMPACT_ATOMS: atom_id res chain seq x y z
N MET A 1 14.46 -10.92 -13.03
CA MET A 1 14.18 -9.53 -12.59
C MET A 1 13.69 -9.65 -11.17
N LYS A 2 14.19 -8.87 -10.22
CA LYS A 2 13.77 -8.97 -8.81
C LYS A 2 12.60 -8.03 -8.53
N PHE A 3 11.57 -8.53 -7.87
CA PHE A 3 10.46 -7.70 -7.40
C PHE A 3 10.62 -7.38 -5.92
N ILE A 4 10.53 -6.09 -5.60
CA ILE A 4 10.75 -5.54 -4.26
C ILE A 4 9.52 -4.78 -3.82
N ALA A 5 8.99 -5.10 -2.64
CA ALA A 5 7.88 -4.39 -2.05
C ALA A 5 8.32 -3.48 -0.91
N ILE A 6 7.78 -2.27 -0.89
CA ILE A 6 7.84 -1.34 0.24
C ILE A 6 6.48 -1.36 0.94
N THR A 7 6.48 -1.61 2.23
CA THR A 7 5.27 -1.62 3.06
C THR A 7 5.50 -0.92 4.40
N GLY A 8 4.50 -0.91 5.23
CA GLY A 8 4.51 -0.28 6.55
C GLY A 8 3.18 0.38 6.85
N GLY A 9 2.85 0.55 8.11
CA GLY A 9 1.56 1.08 8.54
C GLY A 9 1.30 2.53 8.10
N ILE A 10 0.05 2.95 8.18
CA ILE A 10 -0.36 4.33 7.94
C ILE A 10 0.45 5.28 8.84
N GLY A 11 0.92 6.40 8.30
CA GLY A 11 1.73 7.38 9.02
C GLY A 11 3.22 7.02 9.17
N SER A 12 3.69 5.86 8.72
CA SER A 12 5.11 5.48 8.80
C SER A 12 6.03 6.30 7.89
N GLY A 13 5.48 6.92 6.82
CA GLY A 13 6.24 7.75 5.89
C GLY A 13 6.80 7.02 4.68
N LYS A 14 6.15 5.94 4.24
CA LYS A 14 6.50 5.20 3.00
C LYS A 14 6.70 6.10 1.79
N SER A 15 5.76 7.01 1.55
CA SER A 15 5.81 7.91 0.38
C SER A 15 7.06 8.80 0.38
N TYR A 16 7.55 9.20 1.56
CA TYR A 16 8.81 9.94 1.66
C TYR A 16 10.01 9.06 1.29
N VAL A 17 10.04 7.82 1.77
CA VAL A 17 11.08 6.84 1.40
C VAL A 17 11.03 6.54 -0.11
N CYS A 18 9.84 6.40 -0.69
CA CYS A 18 9.67 6.24 -2.14
C CYS A 18 10.20 7.46 -2.91
N GLY A 19 10.00 8.67 -2.39
CA GLY A 19 10.60 9.89 -2.94
C GLY A 19 12.13 9.83 -2.97
N LEU A 20 12.76 9.43 -1.86
CA LEU A 20 14.22 9.26 -1.79
C LEU A 20 14.75 8.18 -2.75
N LEU A 21 13.99 7.13 -2.98
CA LEU A 21 14.32 6.10 -3.97
C LEU A 21 14.21 6.64 -5.40
N ASN A 22 13.17 7.44 -5.70
CA ASN A 22 12.99 8.08 -7.00
C ASN A 22 14.15 9.05 -7.34
N GLU A 23 14.63 9.81 -6.36
CA GLU A 23 15.81 10.68 -6.51
C GLU A 23 17.08 9.90 -6.90
N ARG A 24 17.11 8.59 -6.62
CA ARG A 24 18.20 7.66 -6.94
C ARG A 24 17.91 6.81 -8.19
N GLY A 25 16.91 7.20 -8.97
CA GLY A 25 16.55 6.53 -10.22
C GLY A 25 15.73 5.24 -10.04
N VAL A 26 15.27 4.92 -8.82
CA VAL A 26 14.40 3.77 -8.56
C VAL A 26 12.95 4.19 -8.72
N ARG A 27 12.29 3.71 -9.76
CA ARG A 27 10.86 3.95 -9.97
C ARG A 27 10.03 2.97 -9.12
N VAL A 28 9.15 3.50 -8.28
CA VAL A 28 8.27 2.72 -7.40
C VAL A 28 6.83 2.78 -7.91
N TYR A 29 6.22 1.63 -8.12
CA TYR A 29 4.82 1.49 -8.52
C TYR A 29 3.92 1.67 -7.29
N ASP A 30 3.03 2.65 -7.34
CA ASP A 30 2.05 2.94 -6.29
C ASP A 30 0.81 2.06 -6.52
N CYS A 31 0.65 1.01 -5.69
CA CYS A 31 -0.48 0.09 -5.78
C CYS A 31 -1.82 0.77 -5.50
N ASP A 32 -1.87 1.76 -4.61
CA ASP A 32 -3.10 2.47 -4.27
C ASP A 32 -3.54 3.39 -5.42
N ALA A 33 -2.59 4.10 -6.05
CA ALA A 33 -2.86 4.91 -7.23
C ALA A 33 -3.29 4.04 -8.42
N ALA A 34 -2.62 2.90 -8.62
CA ALA A 34 -2.97 1.95 -9.67
C ALA A 34 -4.36 1.34 -9.47
N ALA A 35 -4.72 0.96 -8.24
CA ALA A 35 -6.06 0.47 -7.93
C ALA A 35 -7.13 1.50 -8.29
N ARG A 36 -6.92 2.78 -7.93
CA ARG A 36 -7.85 3.87 -8.29
C ARG A 36 -7.95 4.06 -9.80
N ARG A 37 -6.83 4.03 -10.52
CA ARG A 37 -6.80 4.14 -11.97
C ARG A 37 -7.56 2.99 -12.63
N LEU A 38 -7.24 1.75 -12.26
CA LEU A 38 -7.87 0.55 -12.83
C LEU A 38 -9.38 0.51 -12.56
N MET A 39 -9.83 0.86 -11.36
CA MET A 39 -11.27 0.96 -11.07
C MET A 39 -12.00 1.99 -11.97
N ASN A 40 -11.30 2.99 -12.51
CA ASN A 40 -11.90 3.96 -13.42
C ASN A 40 -11.75 3.60 -14.91
N GLU A 41 -10.75 2.80 -15.27
CA GLU A 41 -10.37 2.58 -16.68
C GLU A 41 -10.62 1.16 -17.17
N ASP A 42 -10.58 0.15 -16.28
CA ASP A 42 -10.71 -1.27 -16.62
C ASP A 42 -12.18 -1.71 -16.53
N LEU A 43 -12.79 -1.94 -17.70
CA LEU A 43 -14.21 -2.33 -17.79
C LEU A 43 -14.50 -3.71 -17.17
N GLU A 44 -13.56 -4.67 -17.23
CA GLU A 44 -13.75 -5.98 -16.61
C GLU A 44 -13.75 -5.86 -15.08
N LEU A 45 -12.85 -5.02 -14.55
CA LEU A 45 -12.83 -4.71 -13.13
C LEU A 45 -14.11 -3.98 -12.68
N GLN A 46 -14.59 -3.03 -13.48
CA GLN A 46 -15.85 -2.32 -13.20
C GLN A 46 -17.04 -3.28 -13.14
N HIS A 47 -17.19 -4.18 -14.13
CA HIS A 47 -18.24 -5.19 -14.13
C HIS A 47 -18.14 -6.12 -12.91
N SER A 48 -16.93 -6.54 -12.54
CA SER A 48 -16.70 -7.37 -11.35
C SER A 48 -17.11 -6.66 -10.06
N LEU A 49 -16.83 -5.37 -9.94
CA LEU A 49 -17.25 -4.55 -8.80
C LEU A 49 -18.76 -4.31 -8.79
N GLN A 50 -19.41 -4.12 -9.94
CA GLN A 50 -20.86 -4.02 -10.03
C GLN A 50 -21.54 -5.31 -9.59
N HIS A 51 -21.03 -6.45 -10.01
CA HIS A 51 -21.53 -7.76 -9.56
C HIS A 51 -21.40 -7.96 -8.05
N LEU A 52 -20.32 -7.47 -7.46
CA LEU A 52 -20.04 -7.63 -6.02
C LEU A 52 -20.84 -6.67 -5.14
N VAL A 53 -20.87 -5.38 -5.53
CA VAL A 53 -21.38 -4.27 -4.69
C VAL A 53 -22.81 -3.88 -5.11
N GLY A 54 -23.15 -4.06 -6.38
CA GLY A 54 -24.40 -3.63 -7.02
C GLY A 54 -24.15 -2.56 -8.08
N GLU A 55 -25.10 -2.44 -9.02
CA GLU A 55 -25.02 -1.53 -10.17
C GLU A 55 -24.75 -0.07 -9.78
N GLN A 56 -25.25 0.36 -8.61
CA GLN A 56 -25.08 1.74 -8.11
C GLN A 56 -23.64 2.11 -7.75
N VAL A 57 -22.68 1.16 -7.75
CA VAL A 57 -21.27 1.47 -7.50
C VAL A 57 -20.64 2.26 -8.65
N PHE A 58 -21.24 2.19 -9.87
CA PHE A 58 -20.90 3.06 -10.99
C PHE A 58 -22.15 3.77 -11.49
N LEU A 59 -22.08 5.10 -11.67
CA LEU A 59 -23.14 5.90 -12.30
C LEU A 59 -22.50 6.65 -13.49
N HIS A 60 -23.08 6.47 -14.67
CA HIS A 60 -22.56 7.06 -15.92
C HIS A 60 -21.08 6.78 -16.18
N GLY A 61 -20.58 5.59 -15.77
CA GLY A 61 -19.18 5.19 -15.89
C GLY A 61 -18.26 5.73 -14.78
N GLU A 62 -18.79 6.50 -13.82
CA GLU A 62 -18.01 7.06 -12.72
C GLU A 62 -18.20 6.26 -11.43
N LEU A 63 -17.06 5.91 -10.79
CA LEU A 63 -17.05 5.19 -9.52
C LEU A 63 -17.67 6.01 -8.39
N GLN A 64 -18.72 5.50 -7.77
CA GLN A 64 -19.37 6.06 -6.60
C GLN A 64 -18.60 5.68 -5.31
N LYS A 65 -17.57 6.46 -4.98
CA LYS A 65 -16.64 6.19 -3.88
C LYS A 65 -17.34 5.95 -2.53
N ASN A 66 -18.43 6.69 -2.27
CA ASN A 66 -19.20 6.54 -1.03
C ASN A 66 -19.90 5.18 -0.97
N VAL A 67 -20.44 4.69 -2.08
CA VAL A 67 -21.10 3.38 -2.17
C VAL A 67 -20.09 2.27 -1.91
N LEU A 68 -18.95 2.32 -2.59
CA LEU A 68 -17.87 1.36 -2.39
C LEU A 68 -17.33 1.39 -0.95
N ALA A 69 -17.10 2.59 -0.40
CA ALA A 69 -16.64 2.76 0.98
C ALA A 69 -17.63 2.20 2.00
N GLN A 70 -18.93 2.43 1.84
CA GLN A 70 -19.97 1.86 2.70
C GLN A 70 -19.96 0.32 2.64
N TYR A 71 -19.85 -0.25 1.45
CA TYR A 71 -19.75 -1.70 1.29
C TYR A 71 -18.52 -2.28 2.01
N ILE A 72 -17.33 -1.68 1.81
CA ILE A 72 -16.07 -2.09 2.46
C ILE A 72 -16.15 -1.98 3.98
N LEU A 73 -16.79 -0.94 4.50
CA LEU A 73 -16.88 -0.68 5.94
C LEU A 73 -17.91 -1.54 6.65
N ALA A 74 -18.83 -2.16 5.91
CA ALA A 74 -19.92 -2.95 6.49
C ALA A 74 -19.43 -4.25 7.15
N SER A 75 -18.37 -4.88 6.61
CA SER A 75 -17.76 -6.09 7.21
C SER A 75 -16.35 -6.34 6.71
N GLU A 76 -15.60 -7.15 7.48
CA GLU A 76 -14.31 -7.68 7.05
C GLU A 76 -14.42 -8.54 5.78
N ALA A 77 -15.48 -9.35 5.69
CA ALA A 77 -15.74 -10.19 4.51
C ALA A 77 -15.94 -9.34 3.25
N ASN A 78 -16.65 -8.22 3.34
CA ASN A 78 -16.83 -7.30 2.22
C ASN A 78 -15.51 -6.64 1.80
N ARG A 79 -14.70 -6.23 2.77
CA ARG A 79 -13.36 -5.69 2.50
C ARG A 79 -12.50 -6.70 1.76
N GLN A 80 -12.48 -7.95 2.22
CA GLN A 80 -11.74 -9.02 1.58
C GLN A 80 -12.27 -9.32 0.17
N ALA A 81 -13.59 -9.34 -0.02
CA ALA A 81 -14.20 -9.56 -1.33
C ALA A 81 -13.80 -8.48 -2.36
N VAL A 82 -13.77 -7.20 -1.94
CA VAL A 82 -13.27 -6.12 -2.81
C VAL A 82 -11.78 -6.29 -3.13
N ASN A 83 -10.97 -6.66 -2.13
CA ASN A 83 -9.54 -6.94 -2.34
C ASN A 83 -9.33 -8.10 -3.32
N ASP A 84 -10.15 -9.14 -3.26
CA ASP A 84 -10.05 -10.31 -4.14
C ASP A 84 -10.46 -10.01 -5.59
N VAL A 85 -11.23 -8.95 -5.80
CA VAL A 85 -11.56 -8.43 -7.14
C VAL A 85 -10.49 -7.46 -7.64
N VAL A 86 -10.06 -6.48 -6.82
CA VAL A 86 -9.18 -5.40 -7.25
C VAL A 86 -7.71 -5.84 -7.34
N HIS A 87 -7.21 -6.60 -6.38
CA HIS A 87 -5.78 -6.89 -6.31
C HIS A 87 -5.24 -7.78 -7.43
N PRO A 88 -5.99 -8.74 -8.00
CA PRO A 88 -5.52 -9.45 -9.20
C PRO A 88 -5.24 -8.52 -10.37
N ALA A 89 -6.11 -7.52 -10.61
CA ALA A 89 -5.94 -6.52 -11.65
C ALA A 89 -4.69 -5.66 -11.40
N VAL A 90 -4.50 -5.18 -10.17
CA VAL A 90 -3.30 -4.42 -9.77
C VAL A 90 -2.03 -5.26 -9.95
N ALA A 91 -2.05 -6.53 -9.55
CA ALA A 91 -0.90 -7.42 -9.70
C ALA A 91 -0.55 -7.70 -11.17
N ALA A 92 -1.56 -7.85 -12.03
CA ALA A 92 -1.38 -8.01 -13.46
C ALA A 92 -0.80 -6.75 -14.11
N ASP A 93 -1.34 -5.58 -13.77
CA ASP A 93 -0.85 -4.28 -14.23
C ASP A 93 0.61 -4.04 -13.79
N PHE A 94 0.93 -4.31 -12.53
CA PHE A 94 2.32 -4.23 -12.05
C PHE A 94 3.27 -5.10 -12.87
N LYS A 95 2.92 -6.37 -13.12
CA LYS A 95 3.78 -7.29 -13.89
C LYS A 95 4.02 -6.83 -15.33
N GLN A 96 3.08 -6.09 -15.92
CA GLN A 96 3.15 -5.55 -17.27
C GLN A 96 3.79 -4.15 -17.32
N SER A 97 3.85 -3.44 -16.21
CA SER A 97 4.27 -2.05 -16.13
C SER A 97 5.77 -1.79 -16.36
N GLY A 98 6.60 -2.85 -16.28
CA GLY A 98 8.07 -2.74 -16.29
C GLY A 98 8.69 -2.18 -15.01
N TYR A 99 7.89 -1.94 -13.96
CA TYR A 99 8.41 -1.62 -12.63
C TYR A 99 8.96 -2.88 -11.96
N THR A 100 9.95 -2.69 -11.10
CA THR A 100 10.52 -3.76 -10.26
C THR A 100 10.32 -3.51 -8.76
N TRP A 101 9.92 -2.30 -8.40
CA TRP A 101 9.59 -1.91 -7.05
C TRP A 101 8.12 -1.53 -6.96
N LEU A 102 7.45 -1.91 -5.89
CA LEU A 102 6.08 -1.50 -5.59
C LEU A 102 5.95 -0.98 -4.16
N GLU A 103 4.95 -0.14 -3.93
CA GLU A 103 4.53 0.32 -2.60
C GLU A 103 3.10 -0.13 -2.35
N SER A 104 2.87 -0.74 -1.17
CA SER A 104 1.54 -1.08 -0.69
C SER A 104 1.47 -0.99 0.83
N ALA A 105 0.54 -0.18 1.34
CA ALA A 105 0.31 -0.02 2.78
C ALA A 105 -0.31 -1.28 3.43
N ILE A 106 -1.02 -2.08 2.65
CA ILE A 106 -1.77 -3.26 3.10
C ILE A 106 -1.25 -4.56 2.49
N LEU A 107 0.05 -4.62 2.20
CA LEU A 107 0.71 -5.73 1.52
C LEU A 107 0.32 -7.11 2.11
N PHE A 108 0.36 -7.23 3.43
CA PHE A 108 0.06 -8.48 4.14
C PHE A 108 -1.40 -8.60 4.55
N ASP A 109 -2.03 -7.50 5.00
CA ASP A 109 -3.43 -7.48 5.42
C ASP A 109 -4.39 -7.95 4.31
N SER A 110 -4.07 -7.60 3.08
CA SER A 110 -4.87 -7.92 1.90
C SER A 110 -4.44 -9.21 1.19
N GLY A 111 -3.36 -9.84 1.65
CA GLY A 111 -2.77 -11.00 0.97
C GLY A 111 -2.17 -10.67 -0.40
N PHE A 112 -1.86 -9.40 -0.67
CA PHE A 112 -1.28 -8.98 -1.94
C PHE A 112 0.12 -9.56 -2.16
N ASP A 113 0.88 -9.77 -1.07
CA ASP A 113 2.19 -10.43 -1.06
C ASP A 113 2.21 -11.83 -1.67
N ARG A 114 1.04 -12.50 -1.75
CA ARG A 114 0.89 -13.84 -2.34
C ARG A 114 0.57 -13.79 -3.84
N ARG A 115 0.26 -12.62 -4.39
CA ARG A 115 -0.12 -12.42 -5.80
C ARG A 115 1.07 -12.08 -6.69
N ILE A 116 2.19 -11.70 -6.08
CA ILE A 116 3.45 -11.34 -6.72
C ILE A 116 4.57 -12.12 -6.04
N ASP A 117 5.42 -12.74 -6.84
CA ASP A 117 6.62 -13.41 -6.34
C ASP A 117 7.68 -12.37 -5.95
N LEU A 118 7.60 -11.93 -4.69
CA LEU A 118 8.45 -10.88 -4.14
C LEU A 118 9.77 -11.46 -3.64
N ASP A 119 10.87 -11.03 -4.24
CA ASP A 119 12.23 -11.39 -3.81
C ASP A 119 12.64 -10.68 -2.50
N TYR A 120 12.12 -9.48 -2.28
CA TYR A 120 12.52 -8.64 -1.15
C TYR A 120 11.38 -7.78 -0.64
N ARG A 121 11.29 -7.65 0.67
CA ARG A 121 10.26 -6.86 1.36
C ARG A 121 10.92 -5.88 2.30
N VAL A 122 10.53 -4.62 2.23
CA VAL A 122 11.04 -3.50 3.02
C VAL A 122 9.92 -2.92 3.86
N CYS A 123 10.08 -2.89 5.17
CA CYS A 123 9.14 -2.23 6.07
C CYS A 123 9.64 -0.84 6.43
N VAL A 124 8.80 0.18 6.25
CA VAL A 124 9.03 1.52 6.81
C VAL A 124 8.29 1.61 8.14
N THR A 125 9.03 1.86 9.22
CA THR A 125 8.48 1.96 10.59
C THR A 125 8.61 3.38 11.14
N ALA A 126 7.73 3.74 12.07
CA ALA A 126 7.83 4.95 12.88
C ALA A 126 7.16 4.72 14.25
N PRO A 127 7.58 5.41 15.32
CA PRO A 127 6.91 5.36 16.61
C PRO A 127 5.42 5.70 16.51
N LEU A 128 4.60 5.08 17.35
CA LEU A 128 3.14 5.23 17.32
C LEU A 128 2.69 6.70 17.37
N ASP A 129 3.26 7.48 18.29
CA ASP A 129 2.89 8.90 18.44
C ASP A 129 3.24 9.72 17.20
N VAL A 130 4.41 9.46 16.59
CA VAL A 130 4.83 10.08 15.32
C VAL A 130 3.85 9.74 14.19
N ARG A 131 3.41 8.49 14.11
CA ARG A 131 2.41 8.05 13.12
C ARG A 131 1.08 8.74 13.34
N ILE A 132 0.61 8.82 14.58
CA ILE A 132 -0.63 9.51 14.95
C ILE A 132 -0.58 10.97 14.52
N GLU A 133 0.47 11.70 14.89
CA GLU A 133 0.62 13.12 14.54
C GLU A 133 0.61 13.35 13.03
N ARG A 134 1.33 12.49 12.28
CA ARG A 134 1.37 12.58 10.82
C ARG A 134 0.01 12.34 10.18
N VAL A 135 -0.74 11.35 10.66
CA VAL A 135 -2.09 11.01 10.17
C VAL A 135 -3.08 12.13 10.52
N MET A 136 -3.07 12.61 11.77
CA MET A 136 -3.91 13.75 12.19
C MET A 136 -3.71 14.97 11.30
N ARG A 137 -2.43 15.34 11.06
CA ARG A 137 -2.10 16.53 10.26
C ARG A 137 -2.44 16.37 8.78
N ARG A 138 -2.26 15.17 8.22
CA ARG A 138 -2.52 14.91 6.79
C ARG A 138 -4.01 14.89 6.48
N ASP A 139 -4.82 14.27 7.35
CA ASP A 139 -6.21 13.95 7.09
C ASP A 139 -7.20 14.84 7.87
N ASP A 140 -6.69 15.80 8.65
CA ASP A 140 -7.47 16.71 9.51
C ASP A 140 -8.46 15.96 10.41
N ILE A 141 -7.98 14.94 11.12
CA ILE A 141 -8.79 14.07 11.98
C ILE A 141 -8.31 14.08 13.42
N SER A 142 -9.20 13.68 14.34
CA SER A 142 -8.87 13.58 15.76
C SER A 142 -7.88 12.45 16.05
N ARG A 143 -7.14 12.56 17.18
CA ARG A 143 -6.25 11.49 17.68
C ARG A 143 -6.96 10.15 17.81
N LYS A 144 -8.20 10.16 18.31
CA LYS A 144 -9.02 8.95 18.45
C LYS A 144 -9.21 8.28 17.08
N LYS A 145 -9.56 9.06 16.07
CA LYS A 145 -9.78 8.55 14.69
C LYS A 145 -8.50 8.04 14.07
N ALA A 146 -7.38 8.74 14.27
CA ALA A 146 -6.08 8.30 13.80
C ALA A 146 -5.67 6.94 14.41
N LEU A 147 -5.87 6.77 15.74
CA LEU A 147 -5.65 5.51 16.43
C LEU A 147 -6.54 4.38 15.88
N GLU A 148 -7.82 4.64 15.67
CA GLU A 148 -8.73 3.66 15.06
C GLU A 148 -8.23 3.19 13.69
N TRP A 149 -7.72 4.08 12.85
CA TRP A 149 -7.18 3.72 11.54
C TRP A 149 -5.89 2.92 11.64
N ILE A 150 -5.01 3.28 12.57
CA ILE A 150 -3.76 2.56 12.82
C ILE A 150 -4.05 1.14 13.32
N HIS A 151 -4.99 0.97 14.24
CA HIS A 151 -5.34 -0.31 14.82
C HIS A 151 -6.13 -1.25 13.88
N ARG A 152 -6.66 -0.72 12.77
CA ARG A 152 -7.29 -1.55 11.72
C ARG A 152 -6.29 -2.27 10.83
N GLN A 153 -5.03 -1.85 10.85
CA GLN A 153 -3.96 -2.51 10.11
C GLN A 153 -3.23 -3.53 11.01
N MET A 154 -2.54 -4.46 10.37
CA MET A 154 -1.62 -5.36 11.07
C MET A 154 -0.65 -4.56 11.96
N PRO A 155 -0.32 -5.03 13.17
CA PRO A 155 0.68 -4.41 14.02
C PRO A 155 2.00 -4.21 13.27
N GLN A 156 2.64 -3.07 13.50
CA GLN A 156 3.86 -2.70 12.78
C GLN A 156 4.99 -3.71 12.99
N GLU A 157 5.07 -4.28 14.17
CA GLU A 157 6.04 -5.30 14.57
C GLU A 157 5.85 -6.58 13.75
N ASP A 158 4.59 -6.97 13.52
CA ASP A 158 4.24 -8.14 12.71
C ASP A 158 4.55 -7.91 11.22
N ILE A 159 4.34 -6.69 10.73
CA ILE A 159 4.74 -6.30 9.37
C ILE A 159 6.27 -6.38 9.24
N ALA A 160 6.99 -5.78 10.19
CA ALA A 160 8.45 -5.74 10.18
C ALA A 160 9.06 -7.14 10.24
N ALA A 161 8.50 -8.05 11.05
CA ALA A 161 8.95 -9.44 11.18
C ALA A 161 8.82 -10.25 9.88
N ARG A 162 7.96 -9.82 8.94
CA ARG A 162 7.77 -10.45 7.62
C ARG A 162 8.64 -9.82 6.53
N CYS A 163 9.42 -8.81 6.86
CA CYS A 163 10.24 -8.06 5.90
C CYS A 163 11.71 -8.41 6.04
N ASN A 164 12.45 -8.25 4.95
CA ASN A 164 13.89 -8.50 4.88
C ASN A 164 14.70 -7.31 5.39
N PHE A 165 14.13 -6.11 5.32
CA PHE A 165 14.79 -4.86 5.70
C PHE A 165 13.80 -3.93 6.39
N VAL A 166 14.29 -3.18 7.37
CA VAL A 166 13.49 -2.18 8.09
C VAL A 166 14.16 -0.82 7.95
N ILE A 167 13.38 0.17 7.53
CA ILE A 167 13.74 1.59 7.53
C ILE A 167 13.03 2.25 8.70
N VAL A 168 13.78 2.86 9.61
CA VAL A 168 13.26 3.57 10.76
C VAL A 168 13.09 5.05 10.41
N ASN A 169 11.85 5.54 10.46
CA ASN A 169 11.49 6.92 10.17
C ASN A 169 10.90 7.60 11.41
N ASP A 170 11.69 7.65 12.47
CA ASP A 170 11.33 8.22 13.78
C ASP A 170 11.51 9.75 13.86
N GLY A 171 12.10 10.37 12.84
CA GLY A 171 12.47 11.79 12.81
C GLY A 171 13.80 12.11 13.47
N GLN A 172 14.53 11.11 13.98
CA GLN A 172 15.87 11.25 14.58
C GLN A 172 16.95 10.66 13.69
N GLU A 173 16.72 9.45 13.18
CA GLU A 173 17.64 8.80 12.25
C GLU A 173 17.52 9.36 10.83
N ALA A 174 18.65 9.66 10.20
CA ALA A 174 18.68 10.09 8.80
C ALA A 174 18.23 8.95 7.88
N LEU A 175 17.27 9.22 6.99
CA LEU A 175 16.74 8.23 6.07
C LEU A 175 17.65 7.95 4.87
N ALA A 176 18.38 8.96 4.38
CA ALA A 176 19.24 8.79 3.21
C ALA A 176 20.28 7.67 3.38
N PRO A 177 21.04 7.57 4.49
CA PRO A 177 21.96 6.45 4.70
C PRO A 177 21.27 5.08 4.80
N GLN A 178 20.03 5.02 5.31
CA GLN A 178 19.27 3.78 5.38
C GLN A 178 18.85 3.32 3.97
N VAL A 179 18.44 4.26 3.11
CA VAL A 179 18.10 3.99 1.71
C VAL A 179 19.36 3.51 0.94
N GLU A 180 20.52 4.12 1.15
CA GLU A 180 21.78 3.67 0.54
C GLU A 180 22.14 2.22 0.95
N ARG A 181 21.99 1.89 2.23
CA ARG A 181 22.21 0.51 2.72
C ARG A 181 21.24 -0.47 2.07
N LEU A 182 19.95 -0.11 1.96
CA LEU A 182 18.94 -0.92 1.28
C LEU A 182 19.34 -1.19 -0.18
N LEU A 183 19.72 -0.15 -0.93
CA LEU A 183 20.09 -0.29 -2.34
C LEU A 183 21.34 -1.16 -2.51
N ALA A 184 22.33 -1.01 -1.65
CA ALA A 184 23.52 -1.84 -1.65
C ALA A 184 23.19 -3.33 -1.36
N GLU A 185 22.32 -3.59 -0.38
CA GLU A 185 21.91 -4.96 -0.02
C GLU A 185 21.09 -5.64 -1.13
N VAL A 186 20.15 -4.93 -1.74
CA VAL A 186 19.36 -5.47 -2.86
C VAL A 186 20.22 -5.76 -4.08
N SER A 187 21.27 -4.94 -4.31
CA SER A 187 22.21 -5.13 -5.42
C SER A 187 23.17 -6.28 -5.19
N SER A 188 23.58 -6.54 -3.95
CA SER A 188 24.57 -7.58 -3.61
C SER A 188 24.00 -9.02 -3.62
N LYS A 189 22.69 -9.17 -3.47
CA LYS A 189 22.01 -10.48 -3.49
C LYS A 189 21.66 -10.93 -4.93
N ARG A 190 22.62 -10.79 -5.86
CA ARG A 190 22.48 -11.32 -7.23
C ARG A 190 22.59 -12.82 -7.28
#